data_12f0efd9daf216caedc6a3cfe817570f
#
_entry.id   12f0efd9daf216caedc6a3cfe817570f
#
_cell.length_a   1.000
_cell.length_b   1.000
_cell.length_c   1.000
_cell.angle_alpha   90.00
_cell.angle_beta   90.00
_cell.angle_gamma   90.00
#
_symmetry.space_group_name_H-M   'P 1'
#
loop_
_entity.id
_entity.type
_entity.pdbx_description
1 polymer ?
#
loop_
_entity_poly.entity_id
_entity_poly.type
_entity_poly.pdbx_seq_one_letter_code
_entity_poly.pdbx_strand_id
1 'polypeptide(L)'
;MKPTSPHKLRLAFRALLKSDSCYHTASVFDPMSARIANDLGFEMGILGGSVASLQVLAAPDFALITLSEFVEQATRIGRVARLPIIADADHGYGNALNVMRTITELERAGVAALTIEDTVLPAGYGRKSTDLVSVEEGIGKIKGALEARIDEALSIFARTNATELSTAEVISRTKAYEAAGADGICMVGIRDFDHLEEITQHLTVPVMLVTYGNPQLRDNARLAKAGVRVVVNGHAAYFAAIKATYDCLREQRDITASDLSASELSTKYSTLQEYRVWAREFMDVKE
;
A
#
# COMPACT_ATOMS: atom_id res chain seq x y z
N MET A 1 5.94 -22.08 18.01
CA MET A 1 5.88 -22.50 16.58
C MET A 1 7.07 -21.88 15.84
N LYS A 2 7.76 -22.62 14.94
CA LYS A 2 8.92 -22.08 14.22
C LYS A 2 8.47 -21.01 13.21
N PRO A 3 9.20 -19.89 13.05
CA PRO A 3 8.92 -18.89 12.03
C PRO A 3 9.10 -19.47 10.61
N THR A 4 8.33 -18.98 9.65
CA THR A 4 8.52 -19.31 8.23
C THR A 4 9.64 -18.44 7.67
N SER A 5 10.52 -19.00 6.83
CA SER A 5 11.60 -18.19 6.25
C SER A 5 11.01 -17.15 5.27
N PRO A 6 11.56 -15.94 5.19
CA PRO A 6 11.12 -14.91 4.25
C PRO A 6 11.11 -15.41 2.79
N HIS A 7 12.14 -16.14 2.37
CA HIS A 7 12.21 -16.72 1.02
C HIS A 7 11.03 -17.64 0.70
N LYS A 8 10.62 -18.51 1.64
CA LYS A 8 9.43 -19.36 1.45
C LYS A 8 8.14 -18.56 1.30
N LEU A 9 7.99 -17.47 2.08
CA LEU A 9 6.84 -16.57 1.96
C LEU A 9 6.82 -15.83 0.62
N ARG A 10 7.99 -15.42 0.12
CA ARG A 10 8.13 -14.81 -1.22
C ARG A 10 7.76 -15.79 -2.33
N LEU A 11 8.22 -17.04 -2.25
CA LEU A 11 7.82 -18.07 -3.21
C LEU A 11 6.31 -18.36 -3.15
N ALA A 12 5.72 -18.40 -1.95
CA ALA A 12 4.27 -18.56 -1.79
C ALA A 12 3.52 -17.40 -2.44
N PHE A 13 3.96 -16.16 -2.24
CA PHE A 13 3.37 -14.98 -2.89
C PHE A 13 3.45 -15.08 -4.42
N ARG A 14 4.62 -15.42 -4.98
CA ARG A 14 4.78 -15.62 -6.43
C ARG A 14 3.88 -16.74 -6.98
N ALA A 15 3.62 -17.79 -6.19
CA ALA A 15 2.68 -18.84 -6.58
C ALA A 15 1.23 -18.30 -6.67
N LEU A 16 0.80 -17.44 -5.74
CA LEU A 16 -0.50 -16.77 -5.79
C LEU A 16 -0.60 -15.86 -7.03
N LEU A 17 0.44 -15.12 -7.37
CA LEU A 17 0.47 -14.26 -8.57
C LEU A 17 0.34 -15.04 -9.89
N LYS A 18 0.79 -16.30 -9.93
CA LYS A 18 0.73 -17.18 -11.10
C LYS A 18 -0.61 -17.94 -11.21
N SER A 19 -1.45 -17.88 -10.21
CA SER A 19 -2.78 -18.51 -10.23
C SER A 19 -3.77 -17.73 -11.08
N ASP A 20 -4.91 -18.34 -11.38
CA ASP A 20 -6.02 -17.69 -12.09
C ASP A 20 -7.04 -17.04 -11.12
N SER A 21 -6.69 -16.93 -9.84
CA SER A 21 -7.59 -16.42 -8.80
C SER A 21 -7.22 -14.98 -8.40
N CYS A 22 -8.20 -14.26 -7.88
CA CYS A 22 -8.03 -12.92 -7.30
C CYS A 22 -8.14 -13.04 -5.77
N TYR A 23 -7.17 -12.51 -5.04
CA TYR A 23 -7.07 -12.61 -3.58
C TYR A 23 -7.21 -11.24 -2.92
N HIS A 24 -7.89 -11.21 -1.76
CA HIS A 24 -8.03 -10.01 -0.95
C HIS A 24 -7.02 -10.00 0.18
N THR A 25 -6.35 -8.88 0.37
CA THR A 25 -5.37 -8.74 1.44
C THR A 25 -6.01 -8.56 2.80
N ALA A 26 -5.42 -9.13 3.86
CA ALA A 26 -5.67 -8.69 5.22
C ALA A 26 -4.92 -7.39 5.50
N SER A 27 -5.57 -6.41 6.15
CA SER A 27 -4.86 -5.26 6.71
C SER A 27 -4.07 -5.70 7.92
N VAL A 28 -2.74 -5.61 7.83
CA VAL A 28 -1.81 -6.00 8.89
C VAL A 28 -1.04 -4.77 9.33
N PHE A 29 -1.05 -4.46 10.62
CA PHE A 29 -0.47 -3.24 11.16
C PHE A 29 0.41 -3.47 12.39
N ASP A 30 0.38 -4.68 12.95
CA ASP A 30 1.20 -5.11 14.07
C ASP A 30 1.37 -6.65 14.09
N PRO A 31 2.20 -7.20 15.00
CA PRO A 31 2.39 -8.65 15.13
C PRO A 31 1.11 -9.42 15.44
N MET A 32 0.16 -8.83 16.17
CA MET A 32 -1.08 -9.50 16.55
C MET A 32 -2.03 -9.63 15.35
N SER A 33 -2.22 -8.56 14.59
CA SER A 33 -3.03 -8.57 13.36
C SER A 33 -2.49 -9.55 12.32
N ALA A 34 -1.14 -9.70 12.21
CA ALA A 34 -0.54 -10.70 11.34
C ALA A 34 -0.86 -12.14 11.75
N ARG A 35 -0.85 -12.44 13.05
CA ARG A 35 -1.24 -13.75 13.57
C ARG A 35 -2.71 -14.04 13.35
N ILE A 36 -3.57 -13.06 13.61
CA ILE A 36 -5.02 -13.17 13.41
C ILE A 36 -5.31 -13.43 11.92
N ALA A 37 -4.69 -12.67 11.01
CA ALA A 37 -4.87 -12.86 9.57
C ALA A 37 -4.45 -14.28 9.13
N ASN A 38 -3.31 -14.76 9.65
CA ASN A 38 -2.86 -16.12 9.36
C ASN A 38 -3.83 -17.20 9.90
N ASP A 39 -4.33 -17.01 11.12
CA ASP A 39 -5.25 -17.97 11.78
C ASP A 39 -6.60 -18.02 11.06
N LEU A 40 -7.06 -16.91 10.52
CA LEU A 40 -8.28 -16.80 9.71
C LEU A 40 -8.12 -17.29 8.27
N GLY A 41 -6.90 -17.71 7.86
CA GLY A 41 -6.65 -18.30 6.56
C GLY A 41 -6.49 -17.30 5.41
N PHE A 42 -6.14 -16.06 5.69
CA PHE A 42 -5.76 -15.12 4.62
C PHE A 42 -4.50 -15.59 3.90
N GLU A 43 -4.51 -15.52 2.58
CA GLU A 43 -3.38 -15.91 1.73
C GLU A 43 -2.23 -14.90 1.79
N MET A 44 -2.53 -13.62 2.07
CA MET A 44 -1.56 -12.54 2.18
C MET A 44 -2.06 -11.40 3.05
N GLY A 45 -1.13 -10.63 3.59
CA GLY A 45 -1.41 -9.38 4.30
C GLY A 45 -0.75 -8.18 3.63
N ILE A 46 -1.24 -6.98 3.95
CA ILE A 46 -0.63 -5.72 3.53
C ILE A 46 -0.39 -4.80 4.74
N LEU A 47 0.81 -4.26 4.82
CA LEU A 47 1.17 -3.13 5.66
C LEU A 47 1.11 -1.88 4.79
N GLY A 48 0.07 -1.05 4.98
CA GLY A 48 -0.12 0.20 4.24
C GLY A 48 0.66 1.36 4.87
N GLY A 49 1.18 2.28 4.05
CA GLY A 49 1.86 3.48 4.51
C GLY A 49 0.97 4.37 5.39
N SER A 50 -0.28 4.56 4.99
CA SER A 50 -1.27 5.34 5.75
C SER A 50 -1.54 4.78 7.16
N VAL A 51 -1.65 3.46 7.27
CA VAL A 51 -1.83 2.81 8.58
C VAL A 51 -0.56 2.87 9.40
N ALA A 52 0.60 2.77 8.77
CA ALA A 52 1.88 2.92 9.45
C ALA A 52 2.04 4.32 10.05
N SER A 53 1.71 5.37 9.28
CA SER A 53 1.72 6.75 9.78
C SER A 53 0.79 6.95 10.99
N LEU A 54 -0.44 6.45 10.91
CA LEU A 54 -1.40 6.50 12.01
C LEU A 54 -0.92 5.73 13.24
N GLN A 55 -0.36 4.53 13.06
CA GLN A 55 0.02 3.65 14.16
C GLN A 55 1.31 4.10 14.86
N VAL A 56 2.28 4.58 14.11
CA VAL A 56 3.60 4.92 14.65
C VAL A 56 3.65 6.37 15.13
N LEU A 57 3.00 7.28 14.39
CA LEU A 57 3.09 8.73 14.64
C LEU A 57 1.79 9.35 15.17
N ALA A 58 0.65 8.64 15.12
CA ALA A 58 -0.67 9.22 15.28
C ALA A 58 -0.89 10.43 14.35
N ALA A 59 -0.29 10.41 13.15
CA ALA A 59 -0.30 11.48 12.16
C ALA A 59 -0.97 11.01 10.85
N PRO A 60 -1.51 11.95 10.05
CA PRO A 60 -2.11 11.63 8.75
C PRO A 60 -1.05 11.19 7.74
N ASP A 61 -1.51 10.60 6.64
CA ASP A 61 -0.68 10.13 5.54
C ASP A 61 -0.23 11.30 4.64
N PHE A 62 0.78 12.02 5.10
CA PHE A 62 1.43 13.14 4.40
C PHE A 62 2.92 12.88 4.16
N ALA A 63 3.29 11.60 3.99
CA ALA A 63 4.67 11.17 3.86
C ALA A 63 5.57 11.62 5.04
N LEU A 64 5.02 11.62 6.26
CA LEU A 64 5.71 12.04 7.49
C LEU A 64 6.54 10.91 8.10
N ILE A 65 6.10 9.66 7.94
CA ILE A 65 6.80 8.51 8.47
C ILE A 65 8.14 8.32 7.74
N THR A 66 9.19 8.05 8.50
CA THR A 66 10.50 7.77 7.93
C THR A 66 10.63 6.31 7.49
N LEU A 67 11.54 6.04 6.53
CA LEU A 67 11.86 4.67 6.14
C LEU A 67 12.24 3.80 7.35
N SER A 68 13.01 4.34 8.31
CA SER A 68 13.46 3.57 9.48
C SER A 68 12.29 3.14 10.38
N GLU A 69 11.34 4.02 10.63
CA GLU A 69 10.14 3.72 11.42
C GLU A 69 9.26 2.67 10.72
N PHE A 70 9.08 2.81 9.40
CA PHE A 70 8.31 1.85 8.61
C PHE A 70 8.96 0.47 8.57
N VAL A 71 10.28 0.41 8.36
CA VAL A 71 11.07 -0.85 8.38
C VAL A 71 11.04 -1.50 9.76
N GLU A 72 11.09 -0.73 10.84
CA GLU A 72 10.99 -1.26 12.19
C GLU A 72 9.63 -1.94 12.42
N GLN A 73 8.54 -1.32 11.99
CA GLN A 73 7.19 -1.90 12.04
C GLN A 73 7.11 -3.18 11.19
N ALA A 74 7.57 -3.13 9.93
CA ALA A 74 7.62 -4.29 9.03
C ALA A 74 8.42 -5.45 9.65
N THR A 75 9.57 -5.16 10.29
CA THR A 75 10.41 -6.15 10.96
C THR A 75 9.68 -6.84 12.12
N ARG A 76 8.95 -6.08 12.94
CA ARG A 76 8.16 -6.63 14.05
C ARG A 76 7.07 -7.58 13.53
N ILE A 77 6.39 -7.22 12.43
CA ILE A 77 5.40 -8.05 11.76
C ILE A 77 6.06 -9.29 11.15
N GLY A 78 7.15 -9.14 10.41
CA GLY A 78 7.86 -10.20 9.72
C GLY A 78 8.37 -11.32 10.65
N ARG A 79 8.71 -10.98 11.91
CA ARG A 79 9.14 -11.97 12.93
C ARG A 79 8.06 -13.02 13.25
N VAL A 80 6.79 -12.69 13.06
CA VAL A 80 5.66 -13.55 13.46
C VAL A 80 4.78 -13.98 12.30
N ALA A 81 4.84 -13.29 11.18
CA ALA A 81 4.04 -13.56 9.99
C ALA A 81 4.33 -14.97 9.44
N ARG A 82 3.26 -15.66 9.02
CA ARG A 82 3.33 -16.95 8.33
C ARG A 82 2.65 -16.91 6.96
N LEU A 83 2.05 -15.77 6.64
CA LEU A 83 1.53 -15.42 5.34
C LEU A 83 2.45 -14.37 4.71
N PRO A 84 2.54 -14.30 3.37
CA PRO A 84 3.26 -13.24 2.68
C PRO A 84 2.76 -11.85 3.10
N ILE A 85 3.67 -10.94 3.41
CA ILE A 85 3.33 -9.54 3.72
C ILE A 85 3.78 -8.67 2.54
N ILE A 86 2.84 -7.86 2.04
CA ILE A 86 3.10 -6.80 1.08
C ILE A 86 3.37 -5.52 1.88
N ALA A 87 4.40 -4.77 1.56
CA ALA A 87 4.67 -3.45 2.12
C ALA A 87 4.32 -2.35 1.11
N ASP A 88 3.46 -1.43 1.49
CA ASP A 88 3.24 -0.20 0.72
C ASP A 88 4.34 0.79 1.05
N ALA A 89 5.38 0.82 0.21
CA ALA A 89 6.58 1.63 0.46
C ALA A 89 6.48 3.04 -0.14
N ASP A 90 5.26 3.54 -0.36
CA ASP A 90 4.97 4.86 -0.92
C ASP A 90 5.83 5.15 -2.17
N HIS A 91 6.43 6.33 -2.24
CA HIS A 91 7.32 6.75 -3.34
C HIS A 91 8.75 6.18 -3.23
N GLY A 92 9.00 5.26 -2.28
CA GLY A 92 10.34 4.71 -1.99
C GLY A 92 11.25 5.63 -1.18
N TYR A 93 10.66 6.60 -0.47
CA TYR A 93 11.33 7.56 0.43
C TYR A 93 12.35 8.48 -0.25
N GLY A 94 12.16 8.75 -1.55
CA GLY A 94 12.98 9.70 -2.30
C GLY A 94 13.19 9.31 -3.76
N ASN A 95 14.39 9.56 -4.28
CA ASN A 95 14.78 9.23 -5.65
C ASN A 95 15.19 7.75 -5.79
N ALA A 96 15.66 7.34 -6.98
CA ALA A 96 16.03 5.94 -7.25
C ALA A 96 17.06 5.37 -6.27
N LEU A 97 18.01 6.18 -5.78
CA LEU A 97 19.02 5.73 -4.79
C LEU A 97 18.38 5.48 -3.41
N ASN A 98 17.39 6.29 -3.03
CA ASN A 98 16.60 6.06 -1.82
C ASN A 98 15.76 4.78 -1.96
N VAL A 99 15.17 4.55 -3.14
CA VAL A 99 14.44 3.31 -3.45
C VAL A 99 15.34 2.09 -3.29
N MET A 100 16.58 2.12 -3.78
CA MET A 100 17.54 1.01 -3.58
C MET A 100 17.73 0.68 -2.09
N ARG A 101 17.89 1.70 -1.25
CA ARG A 101 17.96 1.51 0.21
C ARG A 101 16.66 0.93 0.77
N THR A 102 15.51 1.45 0.33
CA THR A 102 14.18 0.98 0.76
C THR A 102 14.00 -0.50 0.48
N ILE A 103 14.37 -0.96 -0.72
CA ILE A 103 14.35 -2.38 -1.08
C ILE A 103 15.22 -3.19 -0.13
N THR A 104 16.47 -2.79 0.05
CA THR A 104 17.42 -3.51 0.92
C THR A 104 16.88 -3.66 2.35
N GLU A 105 16.32 -2.61 2.92
CA GLU A 105 15.84 -2.64 4.30
C GLU A 105 14.53 -3.45 4.45
N LEU A 106 13.57 -3.28 3.53
CA LEU A 106 12.32 -4.04 3.56
C LEU A 106 12.52 -5.52 3.23
N GLU A 107 13.46 -5.82 2.33
CA GLU A 107 13.85 -7.22 2.06
C GLU A 107 14.38 -7.91 3.32
N ARG A 108 15.24 -7.23 4.10
CA ARG A 108 15.74 -7.70 5.41
C ARG A 108 14.64 -7.82 6.45
N ALA A 109 13.65 -6.94 6.43
CA ALA A 109 12.49 -7.01 7.31
C ALA A 109 11.60 -8.23 7.04
N GLY A 110 11.80 -8.92 5.89
CA GLY A 110 11.15 -10.18 5.56
C GLY A 110 9.85 -10.03 4.77
N VAL A 111 9.59 -8.89 4.15
CA VAL A 111 8.42 -8.70 3.28
C VAL A 111 8.50 -9.61 2.05
N ALA A 112 7.36 -9.98 1.49
CA ALA A 112 7.24 -10.84 0.33
C ALA A 112 7.07 -10.04 -0.97
N ALA A 113 6.51 -8.85 -0.88
CA ALA A 113 6.34 -7.92 -1.98
C ALA A 113 6.31 -6.49 -1.46
N LEU A 114 6.51 -5.52 -2.36
CA LEU A 114 6.34 -4.12 -2.05
C LEU A 114 5.83 -3.35 -3.27
N THR A 115 5.22 -2.20 -3.02
CA THR A 115 4.83 -1.23 -4.06
C THR A 115 5.75 -0.03 -4.00
N ILE A 116 6.13 0.50 -5.16
CA ILE A 116 6.80 1.80 -5.31
C ILE A 116 5.94 2.64 -6.24
N GLU A 117 5.48 3.79 -5.76
CA GLU A 117 4.60 4.65 -6.53
C GLU A 117 5.35 5.82 -7.21
N ASP A 118 4.72 6.31 -8.25
CA ASP A 118 5.18 7.45 -9.04
C ASP A 118 4.60 8.80 -8.58
N THR A 119 3.95 8.87 -7.42
CA THR A 119 3.50 10.13 -6.82
C THR A 119 4.69 10.95 -6.31
N VAL A 120 4.63 12.27 -6.51
CA VAL A 120 5.61 13.21 -5.95
C VAL A 120 5.34 13.37 -4.45
N LEU A 121 6.10 12.67 -3.63
CA LEU A 121 6.00 12.70 -2.17
C LEU A 121 7.37 13.01 -1.52
N PRO A 122 7.37 13.74 -0.40
CA PRO A 122 6.26 14.59 0.07
C PRO A 122 5.90 15.65 -0.96
N ALA A 123 4.65 16.12 -0.94
CA ALA A 123 4.19 17.16 -1.87
C ALA A 123 5.09 18.39 -1.80
N GLY A 124 5.54 18.88 -2.95
CA GLY A 124 6.37 20.07 -3.03
C GLY A 124 5.58 21.35 -2.75
N TYR A 125 6.30 22.45 -2.42
CA TYR A 125 5.68 23.77 -2.24
C TYR A 125 4.91 24.20 -3.50
N GLY A 126 3.64 24.60 -3.34
CA GLY A 126 2.75 25.00 -4.43
C GLY A 126 2.30 23.87 -5.36
N ARG A 127 2.59 22.61 -5.00
CA ARG A 127 2.22 21.42 -5.79
C ARG A 127 0.96 20.76 -5.26
N LYS A 128 0.31 19.97 -6.12
CA LYS A 128 -0.77 19.08 -5.71
C LYS A 128 -0.21 17.79 -5.11
N SER A 129 -0.93 17.22 -4.14
CA SER A 129 -0.59 15.92 -3.57
C SER A 129 -0.75 14.75 -4.55
N THR A 130 -1.38 14.99 -5.70
CA THR A 130 -1.62 14.01 -6.77
C THR A 130 -0.63 14.13 -7.93
N ASP A 131 0.30 15.09 -7.90
CA ASP A 131 1.32 15.24 -8.94
C ASP A 131 2.17 13.97 -9.06
N LEU A 132 2.43 13.54 -10.29
CA LEU A 132 3.26 12.37 -10.57
C LEU A 132 4.65 12.80 -11.07
N VAL A 133 5.66 11.98 -10.79
CA VAL A 133 6.98 12.12 -11.42
C VAL A 133 6.90 11.80 -12.92
N SER A 134 7.92 12.17 -13.69
CA SER A 134 7.97 11.78 -15.10
C SER A 134 8.02 10.25 -15.25
N VAL A 135 7.61 9.74 -16.40
CA VAL A 135 7.68 8.29 -16.69
C VAL A 135 9.12 7.79 -16.59
N GLU A 136 10.08 8.59 -17.06
CA GLU A 136 11.51 8.26 -17.04
C GLU A 136 12.05 8.17 -15.60
N GLU A 137 11.61 9.05 -14.70
CA GLU A 137 11.96 8.98 -13.29
C GLU A 137 11.34 7.75 -12.63
N GLY A 138 10.07 7.45 -12.91
CA GLY A 138 9.40 6.23 -12.46
C GLY A 138 10.13 4.96 -12.93
N ILE A 139 10.54 4.90 -14.21
CA ILE A 139 11.37 3.82 -14.75
C ILE A 139 12.69 3.71 -13.98
N GLY A 140 13.33 4.84 -13.67
CA GLY A 140 14.57 4.87 -12.89
C GLY A 140 14.38 4.28 -11.49
N LYS A 141 13.28 4.61 -10.82
CA LYS A 141 12.93 4.04 -9.51
C LYS A 141 12.74 2.53 -9.57
N ILE A 142 12.00 2.03 -10.57
CA ILE A 142 11.76 0.58 -10.72
C ILE A 142 13.06 -0.16 -11.03
N LYS A 143 13.89 0.34 -11.95
CA LYS A 143 15.21 -0.25 -12.23
C LYS A 143 16.12 -0.26 -11.00
N GLY A 144 16.16 0.83 -10.24
CA GLY A 144 16.90 0.90 -8.99
C GLY A 144 16.39 -0.13 -7.95
N ALA A 145 15.08 -0.31 -7.86
CA ALA A 145 14.48 -1.31 -6.99
C ALA A 145 14.91 -2.73 -7.37
N LEU A 146 14.87 -3.05 -8.67
CA LEU A 146 15.28 -4.37 -9.19
C LEU A 146 16.77 -4.66 -8.98
N GLU A 147 17.62 -3.65 -9.19
CA GLU A 147 19.08 -3.76 -8.98
C GLU A 147 19.44 -4.00 -7.51
N ALA A 148 18.71 -3.39 -6.58
CA ALA A 148 18.96 -3.53 -5.15
C ALA A 148 18.44 -4.83 -4.54
N ARG A 149 17.55 -5.54 -5.24
CA ARG A 149 16.94 -6.78 -4.82
C ARG A 149 17.97 -7.91 -4.79
N ILE A 150 18.10 -8.60 -3.65
CA ILE A 150 19.00 -9.75 -3.49
C ILE A 150 18.26 -11.07 -3.74
N ASP A 151 17.08 -11.24 -3.16
CA ASP A 151 16.23 -12.41 -3.36
C ASP A 151 15.27 -12.18 -4.54
N GLU A 152 15.54 -12.85 -5.65
CA GLU A 152 14.69 -12.74 -6.86
C GLU A 152 13.21 -13.12 -6.62
N ALA A 153 12.91 -13.84 -5.54
CA ALA A 153 11.54 -14.14 -5.15
C ALA A 153 10.80 -12.93 -4.55
N LEU A 154 11.47 -11.88 -4.08
CA LEU A 154 10.84 -10.63 -3.68
C LEU A 154 10.14 -10.00 -4.88
N SER A 155 8.86 -9.67 -4.77
CA SER A 155 8.08 -9.07 -5.87
C SER A 155 8.01 -7.55 -5.73
N ILE A 156 8.30 -6.84 -6.82
CA ILE A 156 8.31 -5.38 -6.89
C ILE A 156 7.19 -4.93 -7.82
N PHE A 157 6.21 -4.21 -7.28
CA PHE A 157 5.10 -3.65 -8.02
C PHE A 157 5.32 -2.16 -8.27
N ALA A 158 5.22 -1.73 -9.51
CA ALA A 158 5.12 -0.33 -9.85
C ALA A 158 3.69 0.15 -9.60
N ARG A 159 3.53 1.19 -8.78
CA ARG A 159 2.22 1.75 -8.44
C ARG A 159 2.03 3.09 -9.12
N THR A 160 0.83 3.30 -9.71
CA THR A 160 0.40 4.59 -10.26
C THR A 160 -1.03 4.92 -9.86
N ASN A 161 -1.32 6.22 -9.79
CA ASN A 161 -2.65 6.73 -9.47
C ASN A 161 -3.38 7.18 -10.73
N ALA A 162 -4.47 6.49 -11.08
CA ALA A 162 -5.28 6.75 -12.26
C ALA A 162 -6.35 7.83 -12.07
N THR A 163 -6.48 8.44 -10.89
CA THR A 163 -7.62 9.30 -10.53
C THR A 163 -7.74 10.52 -11.46
N GLU A 164 -6.63 11.22 -11.74
CA GLU A 164 -6.60 12.44 -12.54
C GLU A 164 -6.02 12.23 -13.94
N LEU A 165 -5.65 11.00 -14.31
CA LEU A 165 -5.04 10.67 -15.59
C LEU A 165 -6.08 10.26 -16.62
N SER A 166 -5.77 10.51 -17.88
CA SER A 166 -6.47 9.85 -18.98
C SER A 166 -6.13 8.36 -19.04
N THR A 167 -7.05 7.53 -19.49
CA THR A 167 -6.80 6.08 -19.67
C THR A 167 -5.54 5.82 -20.52
N ALA A 168 -5.34 6.60 -21.59
CA ALA A 168 -4.16 6.49 -22.44
C ALA A 168 -2.84 6.76 -21.70
N GLU A 169 -2.84 7.71 -20.76
CA GLU A 169 -1.67 8.01 -19.94
C GLU A 169 -1.41 6.91 -18.91
N VAL A 170 -2.45 6.36 -18.29
CA VAL A 170 -2.31 5.20 -17.39
C VAL A 170 -1.73 4.01 -18.16
N ILE A 171 -2.24 3.71 -19.36
CA ILE A 171 -1.69 2.65 -20.21
C ILE A 171 -0.22 2.90 -20.54
N SER A 172 0.14 4.14 -20.92
CA SER A 172 1.52 4.50 -21.26
C SER A 172 2.46 4.27 -20.07
N ARG A 173 2.10 4.74 -18.86
CA ARG A 173 2.88 4.57 -17.64
C ARG A 173 3.04 3.10 -17.24
N THR A 174 1.91 2.38 -17.16
CA THR A 174 1.92 0.98 -16.72
C THR A 174 2.72 0.08 -17.66
N LYS A 175 2.62 0.27 -18.99
CA LYS A 175 3.46 -0.42 -19.97
C LYS A 175 4.94 -0.08 -19.83
N ALA A 176 5.27 1.19 -19.58
CA ALA A 176 6.65 1.60 -19.39
C ALA A 176 7.28 0.96 -18.15
N TYR A 177 6.50 0.84 -17.06
CA TYR A 177 6.95 0.19 -15.83
C TYR A 177 7.06 -1.34 -15.98
N GLU A 178 6.12 -1.97 -16.69
CA GLU A 178 6.24 -3.38 -17.07
C GLU A 178 7.50 -3.62 -17.90
N ALA A 179 7.75 -2.80 -18.93
CA ALA A 179 8.94 -2.89 -19.77
C ALA A 179 10.23 -2.60 -18.99
N ALA A 180 10.18 -1.85 -17.88
CA ALA A 180 11.30 -1.64 -16.97
C ALA A 180 11.60 -2.87 -16.09
N GLY A 181 10.72 -3.89 -16.09
CA GLY A 181 10.90 -5.16 -15.39
C GLY A 181 10.12 -5.29 -14.08
N ALA A 182 9.15 -4.42 -13.80
CA ALA A 182 8.27 -4.58 -12.64
C ALA A 182 7.61 -5.97 -12.63
N ASP A 183 7.58 -6.65 -11.48
CA ASP A 183 6.94 -7.97 -11.33
C ASP A 183 5.41 -7.91 -11.39
N GLY A 184 4.84 -6.73 -11.27
CA GLY A 184 3.41 -6.44 -11.38
C GLY A 184 3.14 -4.94 -11.36
N ILE A 185 1.89 -4.60 -11.67
CA ILE A 185 1.42 -3.20 -11.66
C ILE A 185 0.38 -3.05 -10.53
N CYS A 186 0.55 -2.02 -9.70
CA CYS A 186 -0.43 -1.62 -8.70
C CYS A 186 -1.16 -0.36 -9.17
N MET A 187 -2.48 -0.38 -9.18
CA MET A 187 -3.29 0.77 -9.59
C MET A 187 -4.23 1.23 -8.49
N VAL A 188 -4.34 2.55 -8.34
CA VAL A 188 -5.29 3.26 -7.49
C VAL A 188 -6.17 4.13 -8.38
N GLY A 189 -7.44 4.38 -8.00
CA GLY A 189 -8.31 5.30 -8.73
C GLY A 189 -9.00 4.71 -9.97
N ILE A 190 -9.02 3.39 -10.10
CA ILE A 190 -9.81 2.71 -11.14
C ILE A 190 -11.30 2.84 -10.81
N ARG A 191 -12.09 3.31 -11.76
CA ARG A 191 -13.50 3.69 -11.56
C ARG A 191 -14.44 2.48 -11.59
N ASP A 192 -14.30 1.64 -12.61
CA ASP A 192 -15.19 0.54 -12.94
C ASP A 192 -14.46 -0.52 -13.76
N PHE A 193 -15.16 -1.58 -14.15
CA PHE A 193 -14.57 -2.67 -14.93
C PHE A 193 -14.20 -2.29 -16.35
N ASP A 194 -14.94 -1.40 -17.02
CA ASP A 194 -14.63 -1.00 -18.39
C ASP A 194 -13.30 -0.24 -18.41
N HIS A 195 -13.10 0.66 -17.45
CA HIS A 195 -11.82 1.36 -17.25
C HIS A 195 -10.68 0.39 -16.91
N LEU A 196 -10.93 -0.61 -16.02
CA LEU A 196 -9.94 -1.63 -15.67
C LEU A 196 -9.52 -2.45 -16.88
N GLU A 197 -10.49 -3.01 -17.60
CA GLU A 197 -10.27 -3.91 -18.74
C GLU A 197 -9.60 -3.19 -19.91
N GLU A 198 -9.95 -1.90 -20.15
CA GLU A 198 -9.28 -1.06 -21.16
C GLU A 198 -7.78 -0.91 -20.86
N ILE A 199 -7.37 -0.84 -19.60
CA ILE A 199 -5.96 -0.75 -19.22
C ILE A 199 -5.29 -2.12 -19.24
N THR A 200 -5.89 -3.11 -18.57
CA THR A 200 -5.23 -4.39 -18.31
C THR A 200 -5.05 -5.26 -19.55
N GLN A 201 -5.84 -5.09 -20.63
CA GLN A 201 -5.61 -5.76 -21.90
C GLN A 201 -4.23 -5.46 -22.53
N HIS A 202 -3.56 -4.42 -22.07
CA HIS A 202 -2.22 -4.01 -22.53
C HIS A 202 -1.09 -4.51 -21.63
N LEU A 203 -1.40 -5.25 -20.55
CA LEU A 203 -0.44 -5.76 -19.56
C LEU A 203 -0.35 -7.28 -19.64
N THR A 204 0.84 -7.80 -19.35
CA THR A 204 1.09 -9.25 -19.25
C THR A 204 1.46 -9.67 -17.82
N VAL A 205 1.86 -8.70 -16.98
CA VAL A 205 2.18 -8.93 -15.58
C VAL A 205 0.93 -8.88 -14.69
N PRO A 206 0.93 -9.55 -13.53
CA PRO A 206 -0.19 -9.51 -12.59
C PRO A 206 -0.49 -8.09 -12.09
N VAL A 207 -1.78 -7.84 -11.86
CA VAL A 207 -2.27 -6.55 -11.36
C VAL A 207 -2.64 -6.65 -9.89
N MET A 208 -2.21 -5.65 -9.12
CA MET A 208 -2.72 -5.31 -7.79
C MET A 208 -3.66 -4.12 -7.92
N LEU A 209 -4.82 -4.19 -7.30
CA LEU A 209 -5.83 -3.14 -7.38
C LEU A 209 -6.18 -2.63 -6.00
N VAL A 210 -6.01 -1.33 -5.77
CA VAL A 210 -6.46 -0.67 -4.53
C VAL A 210 -7.85 -0.09 -4.79
N THR A 211 -8.86 -0.69 -4.18
CA THR A 211 -10.27 -0.38 -4.46
C THR A 211 -10.93 0.51 -3.41
N TYR A 212 -10.39 0.56 -2.20
CA TYR A 212 -11.04 1.21 -1.06
C TYR A 212 -12.53 0.80 -0.90
N GLY A 213 -12.86 -0.43 -1.28
CA GLY A 213 -14.22 -0.96 -1.19
C GLY A 213 -15.17 -0.47 -2.30
N ASN A 214 -14.65 0.04 -3.42
CA ASN A 214 -15.44 0.48 -4.57
C ASN A 214 -16.45 -0.61 -4.99
N PRO A 215 -17.78 -0.34 -4.91
CA PRO A 215 -18.80 -1.32 -5.22
C PRO A 215 -18.83 -1.73 -6.70
N GLN A 216 -18.29 -0.92 -7.60
CA GLN A 216 -18.19 -1.22 -9.04
C GLN A 216 -17.13 -2.28 -9.38
N LEU A 217 -16.28 -2.67 -8.41
CA LEU A 217 -15.14 -3.58 -8.61
C LEU A 217 -15.20 -4.79 -7.64
N ARG A 218 -16.40 -5.34 -7.40
CA ARG A 218 -16.60 -6.44 -6.43
C ARG A 218 -16.67 -7.84 -7.02
N ASP A 219 -16.74 -7.97 -8.35
CA ASP A 219 -16.80 -9.28 -9.01
C ASP A 219 -15.39 -9.90 -9.10
N ASN A 220 -15.07 -10.81 -8.19
CA ASN A 220 -13.77 -11.47 -8.14
C ASN A 220 -13.45 -12.29 -9.39
N ALA A 221 -14.44 -12.90 -10.04
CA ALA A 221 -14.22 -13.67 -11.25
C ALA A 221 -13.85 -12.75 -12.42
N ARG A 222 -14.53 -11.60 -12.53
CA ARG A 222 -14.21 -10.59 -13.54
C ARG A 222 -12.86 -9.92 -13.26
N LEU A 223 -12.53 -9.63 -11.99
CA LEU A 223 -11.21 -9.15 -11.60
C LEU A 223 -10.10 -10.14 -12.00
N ALA A 224 -10.27 -11.42 -11.66
CA ALA A 224 -9.31 -12.46 -12.00
C ALA A 224 -9.11 -12.58 -13.52
N LYS A 225 -10.19 -12.51 -14.31
CA LYS A 225 -10.15 -12.51 -15.77
C LYS A 225 -9.41 -11.29 -16.34
N ALA A 226 -9.55 -10.13 -15.70
CA ALA A 226 -8.82 -8.91 -16.05
C ALA A 226 -7.35 -8.90 -15.61
N GLY A 227 -6.81 -10.01 -15.09
CA GLY A 227 -5.41 -10.11 -14.67
C GLY A 227 -5.14 -9.64 -13.23
N VAL A 228 -6.18 -9.24 -12.49
CA VAL A 228 -6.02 -8.85 -11.08
C VAL A 228 -5.77 -10.09 -10.23
N ARG A 229 -4.70 -10.07 -9.47
CA ARG A 229 -4.33 -11.15 -8.54
C ARG A 229 -4.42 -10.72 -7.08
N VAL A 230 -4.30 -9.42 -6.82
CA VAL A 230 -4.31 -8.86 -5.47
C VAL A 230 -5.28 -7.70 -5.41
N VAL A 231 -6.19 -7.71 -4.42
CA VAL A 231 -7.11 -6.60 -4.13
C VAL A 231 -6.86 -6.08 -2.72
N VAL A 232 -6.66 -4.78 -2.63
CA VAL A 232 -6.55 -4.04 -1.37
C VAL A 232 -7.83 -3.24 -1.15
N ASN A 233 -8.68 -3.68 -0.22
CA ASN A 233 -9.96 -3.03 0.09
C ASN A 233 -9.86 -1.91 1.14
N GLY A 234 -8.65 -1.59 1.60
CA GLY A 234 -8.41 -0.64 2.67
C GLY A 234 -8.16 -1.31 4.02
N HIS A 235 -8.27 -0.53 5.08
CA HIS A 235 -7.76 -0.89 6.42
C HIS A 235 -8.86 -0.96 7.48
N ALA A 236 -10.01 -1.56 7.16
CA ALA A 236 -11.16 -1.64 8.05
C ALA A 236 -10.82 -2.25 9.43
N ALA A 237 -9.94 -3.26 9.47
CA ALA A 237 -9.50 -3.89 10.73
C ALA A 237 -8.77 -2.89 11.66
N TYR A 238 -7.91 -2.02 11.11
CA TYR A 238 -7.23 -0.99 11.90
C TYR A 238 -8.21 0.05 12.44
N PHE A 239 -9.11 0.54 11.61
CA PHE A 239 -10.15 1.49 12.03
C PHE A 239 -11.10 0.90 13.07
N ALA A 240 -11.44 -0.39 12.97
CA ALA A 240 -12.21 -1.08 14.00
C ALA A 240 -11.46 -1.15 15.33
N ALA A 241 -10.13 -1.37 15.31
CA ALA A 241 -9.30 -1.36 16.53
C ALA A 241 -9.29 0.02 17.21
N ILE A 242 -9.18 1.12 16.44
CA ILE A 242 -9.30 2.49 16.97
C ILE A 242 -10.66 2.68 17.65
N LYS A 243 -11.75 2.29 16.97
CA LYS A 243 -13.10 2.42 17.51
C LYS A 243 -13.29 1.64 18.80
N ALA A 244 -12.87 0.37 18.82
CA ALA A 244 -12.96 -0.48 20.00
C ALA A 244 -12.15 0.08 21.17
N THR A 245 -10.94 0.59 20.92
CA THR A 245 -10.10 1.24 21.92
C THR A 245 -10.78 2.47 22.52
N TYR A 246 -11.32 3.34 21.65
CA TYR A 246 -12.03 4.53 22.09
C TYR A 246 -13.24 4.19 22.96
N ASP A 247 -14.08 3.25 22.51
CA ASP A 247 -15.30 2.88 23.22
C ASP A 247 -14.99 2.28 24.61
N CYS A 248 -14.02 1.38 24.67
CA CYS A 248 -13.58 0.77 25.93
C CYS A 248 -13.05 1.81 26.92
N LEU A 249 -12.18 2.73 26.49
CA LEU A 249 -11.62 3.76 27.36
C LEU A 249 -12.68 4.79 27.78
N ARG A 250 -13.60 5.14 26.91
CA ARG A 250 -14.74 6.03 27.20
C ARG A 250 -15.63 5.42 28.28
N GLU A 251 -15.97 4.14 28.16
CA GLU A 251 -16.79 3.43 29.11
C GLU A 251 -16.12 3.36 30.50
N GLN A 252 -14.81 3.09 30.58
CA GLN A 252 -14.05 3.08 31.83
C GLN A 252 -14.04 4.44 32.55
N ARG A 253 -14.38 5.51 31.89
CA ARG A 253 -14.41 6.88 32.44
C ARG A 253 -15.82 7.42 32.61
N ASP A 254 -16.87 6.61 32.37
CA ASP A 254 -18.28 7.03 32.43
C ASP A 254 -18.59 8.30 31.59
N ILE A 255 -17.85 8.48 30.48
CA ILE A 255 -17.99 9.65 29.62
C ILE A 255 -19.18 9.47 28.70
N THR A 256 -20.24 10.29 28.93
CA THR A 256 -21.36 10.41 28.00
C THR A 256 -20.94 11.33 26.85
N ALA A 257 -20.44 10.79 25.76
CA ALA A 257 -20.08 11.52 24.55
C ALA A 257 -20.88 11.01 23.35
N SER A 258 -20.95 11.81 22.28
CA SER A 258 -21.50 11.37 21.01
C SER A 258 -20.76 10.13 20.49
N ASP A 259 -21.47 9.22 19.87
CA ASP A 259 -20.89 8.05 19.23
C ASP A 259 -20.17 8.49 17.94
N LEU A 260 -18.84 8.49 17.97
CA LEU A 260 -18.02 8.84 16.83
C LEU A 260 -17.73 7.59 15.99
N SER A 261 -17.82 7.70 14.68
CA SER A 261 -17.39 6.67 13.75
C SER A 261 -15.88 6.47 13.80
N ALA A 262 -15.39 5.32 13.34
CA ALA A 262 -13.97 5.04 13.24
C ALA A 262 -13.21 6.07 12.38
N SER A 263 -13.84 6.57 11.31
CA SER A 263 -13.27 7.61 10.45
C SER A 263 -13.14 8.96 11.16
N GLU A 264 -14.17 9.39 11.91
CA GLU A 264 -14.11 10.62 12.71
C GLU A 264 -13.05 10.53 13.80
N LEU A 265 -12.93 9.37 14.45
CA LEU A 265 -11.89 9.13 15.46
C LEU A 265 -10.49 9.20 14.84
N SER A 266 -10.29 8.56 13.68
CA SER A 266 -9.02 8.63 12.97
C SER A 266 -8.66 10.07 12.59
N THR A 267 -9.60 10.81 12.02
CA THR A 267 -9.42 12.24 11.67
C THR A 267 -9.06 13.08 12.89
N LYS A 268 -9.76 12.86 14.00
CA LYS A 268 -9.54 13.61 15.25
C LYS A 268 -8.17 13.33 15.85
N TYR A 269 -7.83 12.04 16.02
CA TYR A 269 -6.62 11.65 16.74
C TYR A 269 -5.35 11.66 15.90
N SER A 270 -5.46 11.74 14.58
CA SER A 270 -4.33 12.05 13.70
C SER A 270 -4.08 13.55 13.52
N THR A 271 -4.91 14.40 14.15
CA THR A 271 -4.87 15.86 13.99
C THR A 271 -4.88 16.30 12.50
N LEU A 272 -5.63 15.54 11.67
CA LEU A 272 -5.68 15.77 10.22
C LEU A 272 -6.05 17.20 9.84
N GLN A 273 -6.96 17.83 10.60
CA GLN A 273 -7.41 19.19 10.28
C GLN A 273 -6.31 20.23 10.49
N GLU A 274 -5.51 20.07 11.54
CA GLU A 274 -4.34 20.91 11.82
C GLU A 274 -3.30 20.77 10.71
N TYR A 275 -2.98 19.54 10.29
CA TYR A 275 -2.07 19.28 9.18
C TYR A 275 -2.55 19.89 7.87
N ARG A 276 -3.85 19.85 7.58
CA ARG A 276 -4.42 20.54 6.39
C ARG A 276 -4.26 22.05 6.46
N VAL A 277 -4.47 22.65 7.65
CA VAL A 277 -4.23 24.07 7.85
C VAL A 277 -2.76 24.41 7.60
N TRP A 278 -1.84 23.67 8.20
CA TRP A 278 -0.39 23.87 8.02
C TRP A 278 0.08 23.65 6.57
N ALA A 279 -0.48 22.66 5.89
CA ALA A 279 -0.16 22.42 4.48
C ALA A 279 -0.58 23.61 3.59
N ARG A 280 -1.74 24.24 3.86
CA ARG A 280 -2.13 25.46 3.15
C ARG A 280 -1.28 26.67 3.53
N GLU A 281 -0.99 26.84 4.81
CA GLU A 281 -0.27 27.99 5.33
C GLU A 281 1.23 27.97 4.96
N PHE A 282 1.87 26.81 5.09
CA PHE A 282 3.34 26.71 4.95
C PHE A 282 3.78 26.08 3.63
N MET A 283 2.91 25.42 2.90
CA MET A 283 3.29 24.71 1.66
C MET A 283 2.53 25.20 0.43
N ASP A 284 1.57 26.13 0.57
CA ASP A 284 0.71 26.61 -0.53
C ASP A 284 0.07 25.44 -1.32
N VAL A 285 -0.25 24.34 -0.63
CA VAL A 285 -0.87 23.17 -1.25
C VAL A 285 -2.28 23.55 -1.69
N LYS A 286 -2.54 23.38 -2.98
CA LYS A 286 -3.86 23.57 -3.58
C LYS A 286 -4.66 22.28 -3.43
N GLU A 287 -5.86 22.38 -2.85
CA GLU A 287 -6.81 21.26 -2.76
C GLU A 287 -7.37 20.89 -4.13
#